data_c60fd234417721804d942f8a203189e7
#
_entry.id   c60fd234417721804d942f8a203189e7
#
_cell.length_a   1.000
_cell.length_b   1.000
_cell.length_c   1.000
_cell.angle_alpha   90.00
_cell.angle_beta   90.00
_cell.angle_gamma   90.00
#
_symmetry.space_group_name_H-M   'P 1'
#
loop_
_entity.id
_entity.type
_entity.pdbx_description
1 polymer ?
#
loop_
_entity_poly.entity_id
_entity_poly.type
_entity_poly.pdbx_seq_one_letter_code
_entity_poly.pdbx_strand_id
1 'polypeptide(L)'
;MSLRPLLPLTCVAVASCPAFAGIDLYTADVKIYSTPNQEASAFGAAYGAITAQLVTGTYGDVTSTITTAATSITMNSAMAVNLGVDGEAKASALYDFNQSVLLTVTWNWTKTNRVGSWSVQNVGGAVAHSLSFNNGVFASVGGDFGQTPSGTSTFVLAAGNYKFNSDYIANSMPAQSQVQFTWGAIPAPGAMAAFALMGLNGRRRRGN
;
A
#
# COMPACT_ATOMS: atom_id res chain seq x y z
N MET A 1 53.18 34.10 -11.87
CA MET A 1 52.32 33.16 -11.14
C MET A 1 50.96 33.79 -10.95
N SER A 2 49.97 33.39 -11.76
CA SER A 2 48.62 33.97 -11.68
C SER A 2 47.71 33.00 -10.90
N LEU A 3 47.27 33.41 -9.74
CA LEU A 3 46.27 32.70 -8.90
C LEU A 3 44.89 32.94 -9.54
N ARG A 4 44.31 31.85 -10.10
CA ARG A 4 42.91 31.82 -10.51
C ARG A 4 42.02 31.62 -9.25
N PRO A 5 40.98 32.47 -9.03
CA PRO A 5 40.07 32.28 -7.93
C PRO A 5 39.19 31.02 -8.19
N LEU A 6 39.19 30.07 -7.26
CA LEU A 6 38.26 28.98 -7.19
C LEU A 6 36.86 29.54 -6.83
N LEU A 7 35.93 29.49 -7.77
CA LEU A 7 34.52 29.78 -7.50
C LEU A 7 33.97 28.72 -6.55
N PRO A 8 33.29 29.12 -5.45
CA PRO A 8 32.63 28.18 -4.58
C PRO A 8 31.45 27.55 -5.31
N LEU A 9 31.47 26.22 -5.43
CA LEU A 9 30.35 25.42 -5.93
C LEU A 9 29.25 25.47 -4.87
N THR A 10 28.31 26.40 -5.02
CA THR A 10 27.13 26.46 -4.16
C THR A 10 26.25 25.24 -4.47
N CYS A 11 26.28 24.26 -3.61
CA CYS A 11 25.36 23.13 -3.65
C CYS A 11 23.97 23.64 -3.26
N VAL A 12 23.14 23.93 -4.24
CA VAL A 12 21.71 24.21 -4.00
C VAL A 12 21.07 22.88 -3.58
N ALA A 13 20.89 22.71 -2.28
CA ALA A 13 20.04 21.63 -1.77
C ALA A 13 18.59 21.94 -2.21
N VAL A 14 18.14 21.27 -3.25
CA VAL A 14 16.72 21.26 -3.61
C VAL A 14 16.04 20.50 -2.47
N ALA A 15 15.45 21.25 -1.54
CA ALA A 15 14.54 20.68 -0.56
C ALA A 15 13.38 20.06 -1.35
N SER A 16 13.35 18.72 -1.43
CA SER A 16 12.18 18.02 -1.93
C SER A 16 11.03 18.35 -0.98
N CYS A 17 10.09 19.17 -1.44
CA CYS A 17 8.82 19.31 -0.72
C CYS A 17 8.25 17.91 -0.49
N PRO A 18 7.92 17.53 0.76
CA PRO A 18 7.28 16.25 0.99
C PRO A 18 6.01 16.18 0.14
N ALA A 19 5.78 15.05 -0.51
CA ALA A 19 4.54 14.78 -1.19
C ALA A 19 3.42 14.81 -0.15
N PHE A 20 2.63 15.89 -0.15
CA PHE A 20 1.47 15.97 0.72
C PHE A 20 0.37 15.13 0.12
N ALA A 21 0.09 13.98 0.74
CA ALA A 21 -1.14 13.25 0.54
C ALA A 21 -2.10 13.69 1.65
N GLY A 22 -3.24 14.26 1.27
CA GLY A 22 -4.36 14.48 2.16
C GLY A 22 -5.14 13.18 2.32
N ILE A 23 -5.58 12.84 3.54
CA ILE A 23 -6.54 11.76 3.76
C ILE A 23 -7.93 12.37 3.87
N ASP A 24 -8.89 11.80 3.12
CA ASP A 24 -10.30 12.23 3.19
C ASP A 24 -11.11 11.33 4.11
N LEU A 25 -11.09 10.03 3.83
CA LEU A 25 -11.86 9.02 4.57
C LEU A 25 -11.18 7.67 4.48
N TYR A 26 -11.29 6.89 5.55
CA TYR A 26 -10.91 5.49 5.52
C TYR A 26 -11.88 4.63 6.34
N THR A 27 -12.06 3.39 5.90
CA THR A 27 -13.01 2.44 6.49
C THR A 27 -12.36 1.09 6.73
N ALA A 28 -12.83 0.40 7.75
CA ALA A 28 -12.60 -1.02 7.97
C ALA A 28 -13.95 -1.70 8.17
N ASP A 29 -14.20 -2.78 7.46
CA ASP A 29 -15.45 -3.53 7.50
C ASP A 29 -15.14 -5.02 7.70
N VAL A 30 -15.94 -5.69 8.48
CA VAL A 30 -15.86 -7.14 8.69
C VAL A 30 -17.24 -7.77 8.61
N LYS A 31 -17.30 -9.01 8.10
CA LYS A 31 -18.51 -9.78 7.96
C LYS A 31 -18.25 -11.25 8.24
N ILE A 32 -19.20 -11.91 8.86
CA ILE A 32 -19.28 -13.36 8.98
C ILE A 32 -20.55 -13.81 8.27
N TYR A 33 -20.38 -14.66 7.24
CA TYR A 33 -21.47 -15.23 6.47
C TYR A 33 -22.13 -16.38 7.24
N SER A 34 -23.05 -16.03 8.10
CA SER A 34 -23.84 -16.91 8.97
C SER A 34 -25.33 -16.68 8.74
N THR A 35 -26.17 -17.37 9.46
CA THR A 35 -27.63 -17.15 9.40
C THR A 35 -28.14 -16.74 10.78
N PRO A 36 -28.45 -15.42 11.01
CA PRO A 36 -28.25 -14.27 10.10
C PRO A 36 -26.79 -13.86 9.94
N ASN A 37 -26.46 -13.13 8.86
CA ASN A 37 -25.14 -12.52 8.66
C ASN A 37 -24.83 -11.54 9.78
N GLN A 38 -23.57 -11.48 10.18
CA GLN A 38 -23.07 -10.53 11.17
C GLN A 38 -22.06 -9.59 10.52
N GLU A 39 -22.15 -8.31 10.85
CA GLU A 39 -21.32 -7.26 10.24
C GLU A 39 -20.90 -6.24 11.30
N ALA A 40 -19.70 -5.67 11.16
CA ALA A 40 -19.23 -4.53 11.92
C ALA A 40 -18.38 -3.63 11.04
N SER A 41 -18.43 -2.32 11.28
CA SER A 41 -17.70 -1.32 10.52
C SER A 41 -17.09 -0.28 11.45
N ALA A 42 -15.94 0.27 11.04
CA ALA A 42 -15.31 1.42 11.66
C ALA A 42 -14.85 2.39 10.56
N PHE A 43 -14.80 3.69 10.87
CA PHE A 43 -14.38 4.72 9.94
C PHE A 43 -13.59 5.82 10.63
N GLY A 44 -12.76 6.53 9.86
CA GLY A 44 -11.96 7.65 10.32
C GLY A 44 -11.71 8.65 9.19
N ALA A 45 -11.43 9.90 9.56
CA ALA A 45 -11.19 11.02 8.64
C ALA A 45 -9.90 11.79 8.97
N ALA A 46 -9.05 11.26 9.83
CA ALA A 46 -7.75 11.82 10.17
C ALA A 46 -6.73 10.69 10.31
N TYR A 47 -5.44 10.97 10.09
CA TYR A 47 -4.41 9.96 10.27
C TYR A 47 -4.52 9.24 11.61
N GLY A 48 -4.39 7.93 11.58
CA GLY A 48 -4.52 7.08 12.75
C GLY A 48 -4.86 5.63 12.40
N ALA A 49 -5.33 4.91 13.40
CA ALA A 49 -5.75 3.51 13.24
C ALA A 49 -7.21 3.36 13.65
N ILE A 50 -7.95 2.56 12.88
CA ILE A 50 -9.28 2.07 13.24
C ILE A 50 -9.32 0.55 13.10
N THR A 51 -10.20 -0.08 13.85
CA THR A 51 -10.41 -1.53 13.80
C THR A 51 -11.91 -1.82 13.81
N ALA A 52 -12.35 -2.61 12.84
CA ALA A 52 -13.63 -3.30 12.88
C ALA A 52 -13.40 -4.74 13.32
N GLN A 53 -14.23 -5.24 14.23
CA GLN A 53 -14.08 -6.59 14.77
C GLN A 53 -15.45 -7.22 15.02
N LEU A 54 -15.55 -8.50 14.64
CA LEU A 54 -16.61 -9.40 15.08
C LEU A 54 -15.98 -10.52 15.89
N VAL A 55 -16.52 -10.75 17.08
CA VAL A 55 -16.14 -11.86 17.96
C VAL A 55 -17.41 -12.66 18.25
N THR A 56 -17.47 -13.88 17.74
CA THR A 56 -18.64 -14.74 17.91
C THR A 56 -18.20 -16.10 18.42
N GLY A 57 -18.71 -16.51 19.58
CA GLY A 57 -18.39 -17.83 20.15
C GLY A 57 -18.81 -19.00 19.25
N THR A 58 -19.76 -18.79 18.32
CA THR A 58 -20.32 -19.84 17.47
C THR A 58 -19.65 -19.91 16.10
N TYR A 59 -19.30 -18.79 15.50
CA TYR A 59 -18.83 -18.73 14.11
C TYR A 59 -17.35 -18.37 13.98
N GLY A 60 -16.74 -17.89 15.08
CA GLY A 60 -15.36 -17.44 15.13
C GLY A 60 -15.20 -15.92 15.08
N ASP A 61 -13.99 -15.47 14.78
CA ASP A 61 -13.59 -14.07 14.88
C ASP A 61 -13.07 -13.55 13.55
N VAL A 62 -13.45 -12.30 13.22
CA VAL A 62 -12.92 -11.57 12.07
C VAL A 62 -12.52 -10.18 12.50
N THR A 63 -11.33 -9.75 12.11
CA THR A 63 -10.81 -8.42 12.41
C THR A 63 -10.27 -7.78 11.14
N SER A 64 -10.59 -6.49 10.93
CA SER A 64 -9.99 -5.63 9.91
C SER A 64 -9.44 -4.40 10.59
N THR A 65 -8.16 -4.11 10.40
CA THR A 65 -7.50 -2.91 10.93
C THR A 65 -6.86 -2.14 9.78
N ILE A 66 -7.11 -0.85 9.73
CA ILE A 66 -6.42 0.06 8.84
C ILE A 66 -5.69 1.12 9.66
N THR A 67 -4.42 1.32 9.33
CA THR A 67 -3.59 2.38 9.90
C THR A 67 -3.13 3.29 8.78
N THR A 68 -3.34 4.60 8.96
CA THR A 68 -3.07 5.63 7.97
C THR A 68 -2.07 6.64 8.50
N ALA A 69 -1.16 7.08 7.63
CA ALA A 69 -0.15 8.11 7.90
C ALA A 69 0.07 8.97 6.65
N ALA A 70 0.83 10.05 6.78
CA ALA A 70 1.10 10.98 5.67
C ALA A 70 1.79 10.32 4.45
N THR A 71 2.49 9.20 4.64
CA THR A 71 3.25 8.51 3.59
C THR A 71 2.96 7.02 3.51
N SER A 72 1.95 6.52 4.22
CA SER A 72 1.64 5.09 4.22
C SER A 72 0.22 4.76 4.63
N ILE A 73 -0.23 3.60 4.16
CA ILE A 73 -1.44 2.90 4.61
C ILE A 73 -1.04 1.47 4.90
N THR A 74 -1.46 0.93 6.03
CA THR A 74 -1.35 -0.50 6.33
C THR A 74 -2.74 -1.06 6.59
N MET A 75 -3.13 -2.09 5.86
CA MET A 75 -4.39 -2.80 5.97
C MET A 75 -4.11 -4.23 6.41
N ASN A 76 -4.57 -4.59 7.59
CA ASN A 76 -4.39 -5.93 8.17
C ASN A 76 -5.74 -6.59 8.38
N SER A 77 -5.82 -7.87 8.04
CA SER A 77 -6.99 -8.69 8.32
C SER A 77 -6.56 -9.97 9.02
N ALA A 78 -7.32 -10.37 10.01
CA ALA A 78 -7.14 -11.65 10.68
C ALA A 78 -8.49 -12.34 10.85
N MET A 79 -8.53 -13.62 10.54
CA MET A 79 -9.73 -14.45 10.59
C MET A 79 -9.44 -15.75 11.30
N ALA A 80 -10.31 -16.08 12.24
CA ALA A 80 -10.33 -17.33 12.99
C ALA A 80 -11.75 -17.91 12.95
N VAL A 81 -12.30 -18.09 11.73
CA VAL A 81 -13.66 -18.58 11.51
C VAL A 81 -13.72 -20.09 11.55
N ASN A 82 -14.84 -20.63 12.00
CA ASN A 82 -15.08 -22.07 12.08
C ASN A 82 -15.17 -22.69 10.66
N LEU A 83 -14.85 -23.98 10.57
CA LEU A 83 -14.89 -24.71 9.30
C LEU A 83 -16.28 -24.61 8.65
N GLY A 84 -16.32 -24.24 7.38
CA GLY A 84 -17.56 -24.08 6.62
C GLY A 84 -18.23 -22.70 6.75
N VAL A 85 -17.62 -21.77 7.50
CA VAL A 85 -18.07 -20.39 7.60
C VAL A 85 -17.06 -19.50 6.86
N ASP A 86 -17.55 -18.61 6.02
CA ASP A 86 -16.71 -17.59 5.38
C ASP A 86 -16.66 -16.32 6.25
N GLY A 87 -15.44 -15.87 6.52
CA GLY A 87 -15.16 -14.54 7.07
C GLY A 87 -14.68 -13.59 5.97
N GLU A 88 -15.09 -12.35 6.02
CA GLU A 88 -14.68 -11.28 5.12
C GLU A 88 -14.14 -10.10 5.92
N ALA A 89 -13.03 -9.54 5.47
CA ALA A 89 -12.46 -8.31 6.00
C ALA A 89 -12.09 -7.38 4.84
N LYS A 90 -12.60 -6.16 4.88
CA LYS A 90 -12.35 -5.10 3.92
C LYS A 90 -11.71 -3.91 4.61
N ALA A 91 -10.85 -3.22 3.87
CA ALA A 91 -10.32 -1.93 4.27
C ALA A 91 -10.22 -1.03 3.03
N SER A 92 -10.55 0.25 3.20
CA SER A 92 -10.38 1.23 2.13
C SER A 92 -9.94 2.58 2.69
N ALA A 93 -9.18 3.34 1.88
CA ALA A 93 -8.78 4.70 2.20
C ALA A 93 -8.79 5.58 0.94
N LEU A 94 -9.23 6.81 1.08
CA LEU A 94 -9.22 7.84 0.05
C LEU A 94 -8.09 8.83 0.34
N TYR A 95 -7.23 9.04 -0.65
CA TYR A 95 -6.11 9.98 -0.58
C TYR A 95 -6.08 10.89 -1.81
N ASP A 96 -5.76 12.16 -1.56
CA ASP A 96 -5.50 13.16 -2.58
C ASP A 96 -3.99 13.44 -2.66
N PHE A 97 -3.40 13.21 -3.84
CA PHE A 97 -2.00 13.49 -4.12
C PHE A 97 -1.90 14.77 -4.97
N ASN A 98 -1.28 15.81 -4.42
CA ASN A 98 -1.06 17.07 -5.13
C ASN A 98 0.08 17.01 -6.17
N GLN A 99 0.85 15.93 -6.19
CA GLN A 99 1.93 15.67 -7.14
C GLN A 99 2.09 14.18 -7.40
N SER A 100 2.80 13.84 -8.47
CA SER A 100 3.13 12.44 -8.77
C SER A 100 4.03 11.86 -7.68
N VAL A 101 3.76 10.61 -7.29
CA VAL A 101 4.50 9.89 -6.26
C VAL A 101 5.00 8.54 -6.78
N LEU A 102 6.09 8.07 -6.19
CA LEU A 102 6.52 6.69 -6.33
C LEU A 102 5.81 5.87 -5.24
N LEU A 103 4.88 5.02 -5.65
CA LEU A 103 4.11 4.15 -4.76
C LEU A 103 4.74 2.77 -4.72
N THR A 104 4.95 2.23 -3.52
CA THR A 104 5.32 0.84 -3.28
C THR A 104 4.18 0.14 -2.57
N VAL A 105 3.75 -1.00 -3.08
CA VAL A 105 2.79 -1.90 -2.44
C VAL A 105 3.52 -3.18 -2.03
N THR A 106 3.27 -3.61 -0.78
CA THR A 106 3.72 -4.90 -0.25
C THR A 106 2.50 -5.66 0.21
N TRP A 107 2.39 -6.93 -0.14
CA TRP A 107 1.25 -7.78 0.23
C TRP A 107 1.71 -9.13 0.76
N ASN A 108 0.89 -9.72 1.64
CA ASN A 108 1.07 -11.06 2.16
C ASN A 108 -0.29 -11.66 2.53
N TRP A 109 -0.64 -12.78 1.92
CA TRP A 109 -1.84 -13.57 2.19
C TRP A 109 -1.43 -14.97 2.66
N THR A 110 -1.83 -15.37 3.85
CA THR A 110 -1.46 -16.69 4.40
C THR A 110 -2.31 -17.83 3.81
N LYS A 111 -3.47 -17.50 3.24
CA LYS A 111 -4.38 -18.44 2.57
C LYS A 111 -4.90 -17.85 1.27
N THR A 112 -5.00 -18.67 0.25
CA THR A 112 -5.48 -18.27 -1.08
C THR A 112 -6.63 -19.15 -1.58
N ASN A 113 -7.28 -19.87 -0.68
CA ASN A 113 -8.35 -20.83 -0.98
C ASN A 113 -9.74 -20.18 -1.18
N ARG A 114 -9.86 -18.87 -1.08
CA ARG A 114 -11.05 -18.09 -1.37
C ARG A 114 -10.67 -16.87 -2.20
N VAL A 115 -11.02 -15.68 -1.75
CA VAL A 115 -10.80 -14.43 -2.49
C VAL A 115 -9.89 -13.51 -1.70
N GLY A 116 -8.97 -12.85 -2.38
CA GLY A 116 -8.22 -11.74 -1.82
C GLY A 116 -7.80 -10.78 -2.92
N SER A 117 -7.68 -9.51 -2.55
CA SER A 117 -7.23 -8.49 -3.48
C SER A 117 -6.64 -7.27 -2.76
N TRP A 118 -5.81 -6.55 -3.49
CA TRP A 118 -5.58 -5.14 -3.27
C TRP A 118 -5.77 -4.37 -4.57
N SER A 119 -6.18 -3.11 -4.47
CA SER A 119 -6.30 -2.24 -5.64
C SER A 119 -6.01 -0.78 -5.31
N VAL A 120 -5.55 -0.06 -6.33
CA VAL A 120 -5.42 1.40 -6.38
C VAL A 120 -6.28 1.87 -7.54
N GLN A 121 -7.29 2.66 -7.25
CA GLN A 121 -8.28 3.13 -8.22
C GLN A 121 -8.32 4.66 -8.20
N ASN A 122 -8.30 5.28 -9.37
CA ASN A 122 -8.59 6.70 -9.49
C ASN A 122 -10.07 6.94 -9.17
N VAL A 123 -10.38 7.92 -8.33
CA VAL A 123 -11.77 8.24 -7.96
C VAL A 123 -12.53 8.71 -9.21
N GLY A 124 -13.65 8.05 -9.51
CA GLY A 124 -14.42 8.27 -10.73
C GLY A 124 -13.86 7.64 -12.00
N GLY A 125 -12.78 6.85 -11.90
CA GLY A 125 -12.11 6.19 -13.02
C GLY A 125 -11.97 4.67 -12.85
N ALA A 126 -11.21 4.08 -13.78
CA ALA A 126 -10.88 2.67 -13.76
C ALA A 126 -9.85 2.33 -12.66
N VAL A 127 -9.73 1.05 -12.31
CA VAL A 127 -8.64 0.52 -11.49
C VAL A 127 -7.33 0.75 -12.23
N ALA A 128 -6.39 1.46 -11.59
CA ALA A 128 -5.07 1.73 -12.16
C ALA A 128 -4.14 0.52 -11.97
N HIS A 129 -4.12 -0.03 -10.76
CA HIS A 129 -3.28 -1.18 -10.40
C HIS A 129 -4.05 -2.08 -9.43
N SER A 130 -3.98 -3.39 -9.66
CA SER A 130 -4.52 -4.37 -8.72
C SER A 130 -3.87 -5.74 -8.87
N LEU A 131 -3.89 -6.49 -7.78
CA LEU A 131 -3.65 -7.93 -7.76
C LEU A 131 -4.79 -8.57 -7.00
N SER A 132 -5.35 -9.64 -7.55
CA SER A 132 -6.40 -10.42 -6.92
C SER A 132 -6.14 -11.90 -7.08
N PHE A 133 -6.75 -12.69 -6.23
CA PHE A 133 -6.84 -14.13 -6.41
C PHE A 133 -8.26 -14.64 -6.11
N ASN A 134 -8.62 -15.73 -6.74
CA ASN A 134 -9.82 -16.49 -6.46
C ASN A 134 -9.49 -17.98 -6.53
N ASN A 135 -9.62 -18.69 -5.41
CA ASN A 135 -9.29 -20.12 -5.27
C ASN A 135 -7.87 -20.45 -5.82
N GLY A 136 -6.88 -19.64 -5.45
CA GLY A 136 -5.48 -19.82 -5.85
C GLY A 136 -5.12 -19.33 -7.26
N VAL A 137 -6.10 -18.88 -8.05
CA VAL A 137 -5.85 -18.31 -9.38
C VAL A 137 -5.67 -16.81 -9.25
N PHE A 138 -4.51 -16.30 -9.67
CA PHE A 138 -4.15 -14.89 -9.59
C PHE A 138 -4.47 -14.14 -10.89
N ALA A 139 -4.87 -12.87 -10.74
CA ALA A 139 -5.08 -11.93 -11.83
C ALA A 139 -4.57 -10.54 -11.43
N SER A 140 -3.99 -9.80 -12.38
CA SER A 140 -3.46 -8.46 -12.16
C SER A 140 -3.92 -7.47 -13.22
N VAL A 141 -3.97 -6.18 -12.84
CA VAL A 141 -4.24 -5.04 -13.73
C VAL A 141 -3.16 -4.00 -13.51
N GLY A 142 -2.69 -3.37 -14.58
CA GLY A 142 -1.72 -2.28 -14.51
C GLY A 142 -0.27 -2.71 -14.28
N GLY A 143 0.02 -4.02 -14.28
CA GLY A 143 1.36 -4.56 -14.15
C GLY A 143 1.39 -6.06 -13.89
N ASP A 144 2.55 -6.67 -14.04
CA ASP A 144 2.82 -8.02 -13.57
C ASP A 144 3.36 -7.93 -12.14
N PHE A 145 2.52 -8.35 -11.18
CA PHE A 145 2.86 -8.33 -9.76
C PHE A 145 3.36 -9.69 -9.25
N GLY A 146 3.83 -10.56 -10.16
CA GLY A 146 4.41 -11.87 -9.83
C GLY A 146 3.38 -12.96 -9.46
N GLN A 147 2.09 -12.64 -9.43
CA GLN A 147 0.97 -13.57 -9.21
C GLN A 147 1.20 -14.56 -8.05
N THR A 148 1.71 -14.05 -6.94
CA THR A 148 2.10 -14.84 -5.75
C THR A 148 1.37 -14.36 -4.49
N PRO A 149 1.21 -15.22 -3.47
CA PRO A 149 0.58 -14.87 -2.21
C PRO A 149 1.27 -13.74 -1.45
N SER A 150 2.53 -13.46 -1.75
CA SER A 150 3.28 -12.36 -1.14
C SER A 150 4.23 -11.73 -2.14
N GLY A 151 4.47 -10.44 -2.00
CA GLY A 151 5.38 -9.72 -2.87
C GLY A 151 5.45 -8.23 -2.57
N THR A 152 6.25 -7.55 -3.38
CA THR A 152 6.41 -6.10 -3.36
C THR A 152 6.51 -5.59 -4.79
N SER A 153 5.82 -4.50 -5.09
CA SER A 153 5.90 -3.84 -6.39
C SER A 153 5.93 -2.33 -6.22
N THR A 154 6.53 -1.64 -7.20
CA THR A 154 6.66 -0.19 -7.17
C THR A 154 6.27 0.39 -8.52
N PHE A 155 5.45 1.44 -8.51
CA PHE A 155 4.98 2.12 -9.72
C PHE A 155 4.72 3.61 -9.43
N VAL A 156 4.60 4.40 -10.49
CA VAL A 156 4.33 5.84 -10.40
C VAL A 156 2.83 6.07 -10.40
N LEU A 157 2.32 6.83 -9.41
CA LEU A 157 0.99 7.44 -9.46
C LEU A 157 1.13 8.91 -9.85
N ALA A 158 0.31 9.36 -10.80
CA ALA A 158 0.15 10.78 -11.10
C ALA A 158 -0.52 11.52 -9.93
N ALA A 159 -0.47 12.86 -9.93
CA ALA A 159 -1.31 13.66 -9.04
C ALA A 159 -2.79 13.32 -9.26
N GLY A 160 -3.59 13.32 -8.19
CA GLY A 160 -5.02 13.01 -8.25
C GLY A 160 -5.55 12.29 -7.00
N ASN A 161 -6.86 12.00 -7.03
CA ASN A 161 -7.58 11.34 -5.95
C ASN A 161 -7.63 9.84 -6.19
N TYR A 162 -7.19 9.06 -5.21
CA TYR A 162 -7.13 7.61 -5.30
C TYR A 162 -7.81 6.94 -4.13
N LYS A 163 -8.52 5.85 -4.45
CA LYS A 163 -9.03 4.89 -3.48
C LYS A 163 -8.11 3.68 -3.43
N PHE A 164 -7.58 3.39 -2.25
CA PHE A 164 -6.83 2.20 -1.91
C PHE A 164 -7.78 1.20 -1.27
N ASN A 165 -7.74 -0.06 -1.70
CA ASN A 165 -8.60 -1.09 -1.15
C ASN A 165 -7.80 -2.35 -0.86
N SER A 166 -8.25 -3.08 0.18
CA SER A 166 -7.91 -4.48 0.42
C SER A 166 -9.19 -5.23 0.77
N ASP A 167 -9.37 -6.40 0.17
CA ASP A 167 -10.46 -7.31 0.43
C ASP A 167 -9.90 -8.71 0.64
N TYR A 168 -10.36 -9.40 1.68
CA TYR A 168 -9.89 -10.74 1.99
C TYR A 168 -11.02 -11.59 2.56
N ILE A 169 -11.28 -12.72 1.92
CA ILE A 169 -12.26 -13.72 2.34
C ILE A 169 -11.53 -15.04 2.59
N ALA A 170 -11.81 -15.66 3.72
CA ALA A 170 -11.28 -16.97 4.05
C ALA A 170 -12.31 -17.80 4.82
N ASN A 171 -12.23 -19.13 4.67
CA ASN A 171 -13.11 -20.10 5.33
C ASN A 171 -12.34 -21.12 6.18
N SER A 172 -11.11 -20.80 6.56
CA SER A 172 -10.24 -21.69 7.34
C SER A 172 -9.43 -20.91 8.37
N MET A 173 -9.09 -21.57 9.46
CA MET A 173 -8.30 -21.02 10.54
C MET A 173 -6.83 -21.42 10.45
N PRO A 174 -5.91 -20.56 10.92
CA PRO A 174 -5.98 -19.11 10.91
C PRO A 174 -5.75 -18.59 9.48
N ALA A 175 -6.38 -17.46 9.12
CA ALA A 175 -6.14 -16.78 7.87
C ALA A 175 -5.80 -15.31 8.12
N GLN A 176 -4.80 -14.78 7.43
CA GLN A 176 -4.31 -13.41 7.60
C GLN A 176 -4.00 -12.79 6.24
N SER A 177 -4.26 -11.48 6.16
CA SER A 177 -3.87 -10.63 5.05
C SER A 177 -3.17 -9.39 5.59
N GLN A 178 -2.09 -8.99 4.95
CA GLN A 178 -1.47 -7.70 5.14
C GLN A 178 -1.22 -7.07 3.78
N VAL A 179 -1.68 -5.83 3.60
CA VAL A 179 -1.37 -5.00 2.45
C VAL A 179 -0.88 -3.66 2.96
N GLN A 180 0.30 -3.27 2.50
CA GLN A 180 0.90 -1.99 2.86
C GLN A 180 1.20 -1.19 1.60
N PHE A 181 0.75 0.05 1.58
CA PHE A 181 1.10 1.05 0.58
C PHE A 181 1.99 2.10 1.22
N THR A 182 3.11 2.41 0.57
CA THR A 182 4.01 3.49 0.99
C THR A 182 4.33 4.35 -0.22
N TRP A 183 4.47 5.65 -0.03
CA TRP A 183 4.79 6.56 -1.12
C TRP A 183 5.81 7.61 -0.73
N GLY A 184 6.55 8.08 -1.72
CA GLY A 184 7.53 9.13 -1.60
C GLY A 184 7.58 10.00 -2.84
N ALA A 185 8.25 11.14 -2.75
CA ALA A 185 8.49 11.99 -3.90
C ALA A 185 9.32 11.24 -4.96
N ILE A 186 9.00 11.45 -6.23
CA ILE A 186 9.82 10.98 -7.33
C ILE A 186 11.11 11.80 -7.32
N PRO A 187 12.31 11.17 -7.23
CA PRO A 187 13.56 11.90 -7.27
C PRO A 187 13.66 12.73 -8.56
N ALA A 188 13.98 14.02 -8.44
CA ALA A 188 14.20 14.85 -9.61
C ALA A 188 15.30 14.25 -10.50
N PRO A 189 15.19 14.30 -11.85
CA PRO A 189 16.17 13.72 -12.76
C PRO A 189 17.61 14.17 -12.48
N GLY A 190 17.79 15.41 -12.02
CA GLY A 190 19.09 15.95 -11.62
C GLY A 190 19.70 15.31 -10.37
N ALA A 191 18.88 14.84 -9.44
CA ALA A 191 19.36 14.13 -8.25
C ALA A 191 19.95 12.78 -8.60
N MET A 192 19.31 12.04 -9.52
CA MET A 192 19.83 10.76 -10.03
C MET A 192 21.15 10.94 -10.81
N ALA A 193 21.29 12.01 -11.60
CA ALA A 193 22.52 12.34 -12.28
C ALA A 193 23.67 12.70 -11.31
N ALA A 194 23.37 13.41 -10.23
CA ALA A 194 24.35 13.74 -9.19
C ALA A 194 24.86 12.48 -8.45
N PHE A 195 23.99 11.52 -8.13
CA PHE A 195 24.39 10.24 -7.53
C PHE A 195 25.24 9.39 -8.49
N ALA A 196 24.91 9.36 -9.79
CA ALA A 196 25.70 8.66 -10.78
C ALA A 196 27.11 9.26 -10.93
N LEU A 197 27.23 10.60 -10.91
CA LEU A 197 28.51 11.31 -11.00
C LEU A 197 29.36 11.12 -9.73
N MET A 198 28.77 11.10 -8.53
CA MET A 198 29.48 10.82 -7.29
C MET A 198 30.00 9.36 -7.23
N GLY A 199 29.22 8.41 -7.74
CA GLY A 199 29.62 7.00 -7.83
C GLY A 199 30.79 6.77 -8.78
N LEU A 200 30.87 7.50 -9.90
CA LEU A 200 31.96 7.43 -10.86
C LEU A 200 33.27 8.05 -10.33
N ASN A 201 33.21 9.13 -9.55
CA ASN A 201 34.39 9.77 -8.98
C ASN A 201 34.99 8.97 -7.81
N GLY A 202 34.21 8.17 -7.10
CA GLY A 202 34.71 7.29 -6.04
C GLY A 202 35.58 6.14 -6.54
N ARG A 203 35.41 5.69 -7.76
CA ARG A 203 36.21 4.60 -8.38
C ARG A 203 37.60 5.03 -8.82
N ARG A 204 37.83 6.32 -9.15
CA ARG A 204 39.13 6.81 -9.63
C ARG A 204 40.20 7.02 -8.56
N ARG A 205 39.86 6.96 -7.27
CA ARG A 205 40.83 7.17 -6.16
C ARG A 205 41.46 5.91 -5.56
N ARG A 206 41.17 4.71 -6.12
CA ARG A 206 41.78 3.45 -5.64
C ARG A 206 42.82 2.83 -6.58
N GLY A 207 43.39 3.60 -7.45
CA GLY A 207 44.45 3.16 -8.34
C GLY A 207 45.64 4.12 -8.31
N ASN A 208 46.39 4.11 -7.23
CA ASN A 208 47.82 4.48 -7.14
C ASN A 208 48.38 3.86 -5.88
#